data_f216ef56f796412bd597afdeea4d1838
#
_entry.id   f216ef56f796412bd597afdeea4d1838
#
_cell.length_a   1.000
_cell.length_b   1.000
_cell.length_c   1.000
_cell.angle_alpha   90.00
_cell.angle_beta   90.00
_cell.angle_gamma   90.00
#
_symmetry.space_group_name_H-M   'P 1'
#
loop_
_entity.id
_entity.type
_entity.pdbx_description
1 polymer ?
#
loop_
_entity_poly.entity_id
_entity_poly.type
_entity_poly.pdbx_seq_one_letter_code
_entity_poly.pdbx_strand_id
1 'polypeptide(L)'
;IPEEKRRKIARIVPVEGDPIPADEKDKEHPIPYGLKMLVSEGDHVERGQAITEGQLAPQDITEILGLDAAYDYIIREVQSVYRRQNVDVNDRHIEVIARQMTRKVRVVDSGDTELLDASMVDVTEFDSENERIQARIDAGETELKLATSSPVLLGITKASILTESWLSAASFQETTKVLTEAAIRGKVDHLLGLKENVIIGKLIPAGTGMECYRKVEVEADEGAIEAHEEAELEEEQAEDEAVGE
;
A
#
# COMPACT_ATOMS: atom_id res chain seq x y z
N ILE A 1 26.71 -45.83 17.08
CA ILE A 1 27.16 -44.45 17.28
C ILE A 1 26.35 -43.62 16.30
N PRO A 2 25.44 -42.75 16.71
CA PRO A 2 24.71 -41.92 15.77
C PRO A 2 25.70 -40.95 15.10
N GLU A 3 25.74 -40.94 13.78
CA GLU A 3 26.43 -39.93 13.00
C GLU A 3 25.89 -38.55 13.40
N GLU A 4 26.69 -37.78 14.10
CA GLU A 4 26.40 -36.37 14.35
C GLU A 4 26.24 -35.69 12.96
N LYS A 5 25.02 -35.32 12.66
CA LYS A 5 24.68 -34.57 11.46
C LYS A 5 25.53 -33.30 11.46
N ARG A 6 26.58 -33.27 10.63
CA ARG A 6 27.47 -32.11 10.47
C ARG A 6 26.61 -30.92 10.06
N ARG A 7 26.37 -30.03 11.00
CA ARG A 7 25.72 -28.75 10.71
C ARG A 7 26.73 -27.87 9.97
N LYS A 8 26.36 -27.37 8.81
CA LYS A 8 27.12 -26.32 8.13
C LYS A 8 26.94 -25.03 8.90
N ILE A 9 28.00 -24.27 9.08
CA ILE A 9 28.00 -22.99 9.77
C ILE A 9 28.58 -21.99 8.80
N ALA A 10 27.89 -20.87 8.57
CA ALA A 10 28.42 -19.73 7.85
C ALA A 10 28.98 -18.71 8.85
N ARG A 11 30.19 -18.24 8.63
CA ARG A 11 30.82 -17.16 9.37
C ARG A 11 31.13 -16.04 8.41
N ILE A 12 30.63 -14.86 8.70
CA ILE A 12 30.90 -13.65 7.93
C ILE A 12 32.10 -12.95 8.54
N VAL A 13 33.17 -12.79 7.77
CA VAL A 13 34.39 -12.09 8.18
C VAL A 13 34.38 -10.70 7.54
N PRO A 14 34.39 -9.61 8.33
CA PRO A 14 34.44 -8.27 7.79
C PRO A 14 35.73 -8.03 7.00
N VAL A 15 35.64 -7.37 5.86
CA VAL A 15 36.82 -6.86 5.13
C VAL A 15 37.30 -5.58 5.84
N GLU A 16 38.60 -5.34 5.85
CA GLU A 16 39.17 -4.14 6.47
C GLU A 16 38.52 -2.87 5.90
N GLY A 17 37.82 -2.12 6.80
CA GLY A 17 37.14 -0.87 6.43
C GLY A 17 35.60 -0.91 6.45
N ASP A 18 34.98 -2.09 6.56
CA ASP A 18 33.54 -2.20 6.60
C ASP A 18 32.96 -1.93 8.02
N PRO A 19 31.90 -1.12 8.13
CA PRO A 19 31.25 -0.83 9.40
C PRO A 19 30.31 -1.96 9.82
N ILE A 20 30.85 -3.15 10.09
CA ILE A 20 30.04 -4.23 10.68
C ILE A 20 29.97 -4.00 12.19
N PRO A 21 28.76 -4.01 12.80
CA PRO A 21 28.62 -3.92 14.24
C PRO A 21 29.46 -4.96 14.96
N ALA A 22 30.10 -4.58 16.06
CA ALA A 22 31.00 -5.45 16.80
C ALA A 22 30.33 -6.76 17.28
N ASP A 23 29.02 -6.71 17.46
CA ASP A 23 28.20 -7.85 17.90
C ASP A 23 27.99 -8.93 16.81
N GLU A 24 28.27 -8.60 15.54
CA GLU A 24 28.09 -9.53 14.40
C GLU A 24 29.40 -10.14 13.89
N LYS A 25 30.55 -9.58 14.29
CA LYS A 25 31.87 -9.99 13.78
C LYS A 25 32.22 -11.45 13.98
N ASP A 26 31.60 -12.14 14.94
CA ASP A 26 31.89 -13.53 15.27
C ASP A 26 30.63 -14.40 15.37
N LYS A 27 29.52 -13.94 14.83
CA LYS A 27 28.26 -14.70 14.85
C LYS A 27 28.34 -15.88 13.89
N GLU A 28 28.16 -17.06 14.46
CA GLU A 28 28.02 -18.29 13.70
C GLU A 28 26.57 -18.48 13.30
N HIS A 29 26.32 -18.52 11.99
CA HIS A 29 24.98 -18.76 11.45
C HIS A 29 24.81 -20.23 11.08
N PRO A 30 24.09 -21.03 11.89
CA PRO A 30 23.86 -22.44 11.59
C PRO A 30 22.91 -22.58 10.39
N ILE A 31 23.36 -23.28 9.37
CA ILE A 31 22.59 -23.51 8.16
C ILE A 31 21.69 -24.74 8.38
N PRO A 32 20.36 -24.62 8.19
CA PRO A 32 19.46 -25.75 8.28
C PRO A 32 19.81 -26.87 7.30
N TYR A 33 19.61 -28.11 7.73
CA TYR A 33 19.89 -29.27 6.89
C TYR A 33 18.99 -29.31 5.67
N GLY A 34 19.59 -29.53 4.50
CA GLY A 34 18.86 -29.64 3.23
C GLY A 34 18.82 -28.36 2.39
N LEU A 35 19.27 -27.21 2.92
CA LEU A 35 19.39 -26.01 2.13
C LEU A 35 20.69 -26.01 1.32
N LYS A 36 20.57 -25.59 0.05
CA LYS A 36 21.73 -25.43 -0.83
C LYS A 36 22.36 -24.07 -0.55
N MET A 37 23.67 -24.03 -0.44
CA MET A 37 24.43 -22.80 -0.36
C MET A 37 24.58 -22.20 -1.76
N LEU A 38 24.39 -20.89 -1.85
CA LEU A 38 24.55 -20.11 -3.08
C LEU A 38 25.95 -19.50 -3.17
N VAL A 39 26.68 -19.46 -2.06
CA VAL A 39 28.02 -18.88 -1.94
C VAL A 39 29.02 -19.95 -1.56
N SER A 40 30.29 -19.78 -1.99
CA SER A 40 31.42 -20.63 -1.66
C SER A 40 32.30 -19.98 -0.59
N GLU A 41 33.22 -20.78 -0.01
CA GLU A 41 34.19 -20.23 0.95
C GLU A 41 35.11 -19.20 0.26
N GLY A 42 35.23 -18.01 0.86
CA GLY A 42 36.03 -16.92 0.34
C GLY A 42 35.30 -15.96 -0.61
N ASP A 43 34.02 -16.22 -0.91
CA ASP A 43 33.23 -15.30 -1.73
C ASP A 43 32.91 -14.02 -0.93
N HIS A 44 32.96 -12.87 -1.61
CA HIS A 44 32.50 -11.60 -1.07
C HIS A 44 30.97 -11.54 -1.13
N VAL A 45 30.35 -11.18 -0.01
CA VAL A 45 28.90 -11.06 0.09
C VAL A 45 28.52 -9.62 0.41
N GLU A 46 27.49 -9.13 -0.26
CA GLU A 46 26.95 -7.80 -0.03
C GLU A 46 25.82 -7.82 1.01
N ARG A 47 25.52 -6.64 1.56
CA ARG A 47 24.41 -6.48 2.48
C ARG A 47 23.08 -6.91 1.83
N GLY A 48 22.34 -7.80 2.50
CA GLY A 48 21.05 -8.31 1.99
C GLY A 48 21.18 -9.42 0.95
N GLN A 49 22.38 -9.88 0.60
CA GLN A 49 22.57 -11.00 -0.30
C GLN A 49 22.18 -12.33 0.33
N ALA A 50 21.42 -13.16 -0.40
CA ALA A 50 21.04 -14.49 0.04
C ALA A 50 22.26 -15.44 0.05
N ILE A 51 22.57 -16.01 1.20
CA ILE A 51 23.66 -17.01 1.37
C ILE A 51 23.16 -18.40 1.05
N THR A 52 21.89 -18.69 1.33
CA THR A 52 21.25 -19.99 1.11
C THR A 52 20.08 -19.87 0.16
N GLU A 53 19.77 -20.96 -0.52
CA GLU A 53 18.54 -21.06 -1.31
C GLU A 53 17.33 -21.08 -0.37
N GLY A 54 16.30 -20.28 -0.67
CA GLY A 54 15.08 -20.17 0.11
C GLY A 54 14.34 -18.87 -0.17
N GLN A 55 13.17 -18.74 0.43
CA GLN A 55 12.39 -17.50 0.37
C GLN A 55 12.85 -16.56 1.48
N LEU A 56 13.09 -15.32 1.13
CA LEU A 56 13.40 -14.26 2.09
C LEU A 56 12.09 -13.69 2.67
N ALA A 57 12.13 -13.23 3.90
CA ALA A 57 11.02 -12.48 4.47
C ALA A 57 11.03 -11.07 3.88
N PRO A 58 9.92 -10.61 3.26
CA PRO A 58 9.88 -9.26 2.66
C PRO A 58 10.09 -8.14 3.68
N GLN A 59 9.76 -8.38 4.96
CA GLN A 59 10.00 -7.44 6.05
C GLN A 59 11.50 -7.21 6.28
N ASP A 60 12.30 -8.29 6.30
CA ASP A 60 13.75 -8.20 6.48
C ASP A 60 14.40 -7.45 5.30
N ILE A 61 13.90 -7.69 4.08
CA ILE A 61 14.34 -6.95 2.89
C ILE A 61 14.05 -5.45 3.04
N THR A 62 12.87 -5.09 3.55
CA THR A 62 12.51 -3.69 3.79
C THR A 62 13.44 -3.02 4.79
N GLU A 63 13.81 -3.71 5.87
CA GLU A 63 14.70 -3.17 6.90
C GLU A 63 16.16 -3.07 6.43
N ILE A 64 16.61 -4.03 5.62
CA ILE A 64 18.01 -4.11 5.19
C ILE A 64 18.29 -3.30 3.92
N LEU A 65 17.47 -3.47 2.89
CA LEU A 65 17.68 -2.91 1.55
C LEU A 65 16.74 -1.75 1.22
N GLY A 66 15.69 -1.55 2.02
CA GLY A 66 14.71 -0.49 1.79
C GLY A 66 13.45 -0.96 1.04
N LEU A 67 12.52 -0.02 0.83
CA LEU A 67 11.20 -0.29 0.23
C LEU A 67 11.28 -0.72 -1.23
N ASP A 68 12.15 -0.10 -2.02
CA ASP A 68 12.25 -0.37 -3.47
C ASP A 68 12.67 -1.82 -3.74
N ALA A 69 13.66 -2.31 -2.99
CA ALA A 69 14.08 -3.71 -3.09
C ALA A 69 12.98 -4.69 -2.66
N ALA A 70 12.17 -4.31 -1.67
CA ALA A 70 11.02 -5.11 -1.23
C ALA A 70 9.91 -5.14 -2.30
N TYR A 71 9.65 -4.03 -3.00
CA TYR A 71 8.73 -4.00 -4.15
C TYR A 71 9.18 -4.95 -5.25
N ASP A 72 10.42 -4.82 -5.69
CA ASP A 72 10.98 -5.67 -6.75
C ASP A 72 10.94 -7.15 -6.38
N TYR A 73 11.22 -7.46 -5.12
CA TYR A 73 11.16 -8.83 -4.61
C TYR A 73 9.72 -9.36 -4.66
N ILE A 74 8.73 -8.62 -4.15
CA ILE A 74 7.33 -9.04 -4.13
C ILE A 74 6.80 -9.24 -5.56
N ILE A 75 7.06 -8.28 -6.46
CA ILE A 75 6.62 -8.36 -7.85
C ILE A 75 7.20 -9.59 -8.52
N ARG A 76 8.51 -9.81 -8.39
CA ARG A 76 9.22 -10.94 -8.99
C ARG A 76 8.70 -12.29 -8.48
N GLU A 77 8.50 -12.44 -7.17
CA GLU A 77 8.03 -13.69 -6.58
C GLU A 77 6.58 -14.00 -6.99
N VAL A 78 5.70 -13.01 -6.96
CA VAL A 78 4.31 -13.18 -7.39
C VAL A 78 4.23 -13.51 -8.88
N GLN A 79 4.96 -12.79 -9.73
CA GLN A 79 5.04 -13.07 -11.17
C GLN A 79 5.60 -14.45 -11.46
N SER A 80 6.61 -14.90 -10.71
CA SER A 80 7.15 -16.25 -10.85
C SER A 80 6.08 -17.33 -10.65
N VAL A 81 5.19 -17.15 -9.68
CA VAL A 81 4.09 -18.09 -9.41
C VAL A 81 3.07 -18.08 -10.57
N TYR A 82 2.64 -16.90 -11.04
CA TYR A 82 1.70 -16.80 -12.16
C TYR A 82 2.27 -17.38 -13.45
N ARG A 83 3.53 -17.07 -13.77
CA ARG A 83 4.20 -17.61 -14.98
C ARG A 83 4.32 -19.14 -14.96
N ARG A 84 4.53 -19.75 -13.77
CA ARG A 84 4.51 -21.22 -13.63
C ARG A 84 3.15 -21.83 -13.96
N GLN A 85 2.08 -21.06 -13.83
CA GLN A 85 0.71 -21.47 -14.17
C GLN A 85 0.29 -21.05 -15.60
N ASN A 86 1.23 -20.54 -16.40
CA ASN A 86 0.99 -19.98 -17.74
C ASN A 86 -0.05 -18.85 -17.76
N VAL A 87 -0.12 -18.07 -16.67
CA VAL A 87 -0.96 -16.88 -16.56
C VAL A 87 -0.06 -15.65 -16.68
N ASP A 88 -0.37 -14.79 -17.63
CA ASP A 88 0.31 -13.51 -17.81
C ASP A 88 -0.46 -12.40 -17.09
N VAL A 89 0.16 -11.77 -16.11
CA VAL A 89 -0.40 -10.67 -15.31
C VAL A 89 0.51 -9.45 -15.44
N ASN A 90 -0.07 -8.29 -15.71
CA ASN A 90 0.70 -7.06 -15.76
C ASN A 90 1.18 -6.68 -14.35
N ASP A 91 2.46 -6.27 -14.24
CA ASP A 91 3.11 -5.92 -12.97
C ASP A 91 2.38 -4.82 -12.21
N ARG A 92 1.72 -3.89 -12.90
CA ARG A 92 0.95 -2.79 -12.30
C ARG A 92 -0.14 -3.24 -11.34
N HIS A 93 -0.74 -4.42 -11.56
CA HIS A 93 -1.74 -4.97 -10.63
C HIS A 93 -1.11 -5.36 -9.30
N ILE A 94 0.13 -5.86 -9.34
CA ILE A 94 0.88 -6.26 -8.14
C ILE A 94 1.44 -5.01 -7.45
N GLU A 95 1.95 -4.06 -8.21
CA GLU A 95 2.48 -2.78 -7.71
C GLU A 95 1.44 -2.01 -6.89
N VAL A 96 0.20 -1.93 -7.38
CA VAL A 96 -0.89 -1.26 -6.65
C VAL A 96 -1.13 -1.89 -5.29
N ILE A 97 -1.09 -3.23 -5.22
CA ILE A 97 -1.27 -3.96 -3.95
C ILE A 97 -0.06 -3.74 -3.03
N ALA A 98 1.16 -3.86 -3.57
CA ALA A 98 2.38 -3.65 -2.81
C ALA A 98 2.45 -2.22 -2.23
N ARG A 99 2.04 -1.21 -3.01
CA ARG A 99 1.92 0.17 -2.55
C ARG A 99 0.98 0.32 -1.35
N GLN A 100 -0.16 -0.38 -1.35
CA GLN A 100 -1.07 -0.35 -0.20
C GLN A 100 -0.48 -1.04 1.04
N MET A 101 0.38 -2.05 0.85
CA MET A 101 1.06 -2.74 1.95
C MET A 101 2.11 -1.87 2.65
N THR A 102 2.64 -0.86 1.98
CA THR A 102 3.69 0.03 2.48
C THR A 102 3.21 1.45 2.79
N ARG A 103 1.92 1.69 2.70
CA ARG A 103 1.32 3.01 2.92
C ARG A 103 1.47 3.53 4.35
N LYS A 104 1.75 2.66 5.31
CA LYS A 104 1.89 3.01 6.72
C LYS A 104 3.35 3.04 7.15
N VAL A 105 3.66 4.00 8.02
CA VAL A 105 4.94 4.10 8.70
C VAL A 105 4.75 3.98 10.20
N ARG A 106 5.78 3.52 10.88
CA ARG A 106 5.82 3.52 12.35
C ARG A 106 6.58 4.75 12.83
N VAL A 107 5.94 5.54 13.66
CA VAL A 107 6.60 6.65 14.34
C VAL A 107 7.63 6.10 15.32
N VAL A 108 8.88 6.53 15.20
CA VAL A 108 9.99 6.17 16.11
C VAL A 108 10.11 7.20 17.20
N ASP A 109 10.12 8.47 16.83
CA ASP A 109 10.15 9.63 17.73
C ASP A 109 9.13 10.63 17.20
N SER A 110 8.19 11.03 18.03
CA SER A 110 7.14 11.97 17.68
C SER A 110 7.63 13.43 17.60
N GLY A 111 8.77 13.74 18.22
CA GLY A 111 9.24 15.12 18.32
C GLY A 111 8.17 16.06 18.91
N ASP A 112 7.94 17.20 18.26
CA ASP A 112 6.94 18.20 18.65
C ASP A 112 5.64 18.11 17.82
N THR A 113 5.42 16.98 17.12
CA THR A 113 4.18 16.70 16.38
C THR A 113 3.08 16.17 17.30
N GLU A 114 1.84 16.15 16.83
CA GLU A 114 0.70 15.57 17.57
C GLU A 114 0.65 14.02 17.46
N LEU A 115 1.63 13.41 16.79
CA LEU A 115 1.72 11.97 16.61
C LEU A 115 2.13 11.26 17.89
N LEU A 116 1.70 10.01 18.05
CA LEU A 116 2.08 9.20 19.21
C LEU A 116 3.26 8.28 18.84
N ASP A 117 4.21 8.14 19.75
CA ASP A 117 5.33 7.20 19.62
C ASP A 117 4.83 5.77 19.42
N ALA A 118 5.54 5.01 18.58
CA ALA A 118 5.24 3.63 18.20
C ALA A 118 3.88 3.44 17.50
N SER A 119 3.14 4.50 17.17
CA SER A 119 1.91 4.42 16.40
C SER A 119 2.19 4.11 14.92
N MET A 120 1.19 3.52 14.26
CA MET A 120 1.20 3.33 12.80
C MET A 120 0.32 4.40 12.18
N VAL A 121 0.93 5.26 11.39
CA VAL A 121 0.31 6.42 10.75
C VAL A 121 0.43 6.28 9.23
N ASP A 122 -0.45 6.93 8.49
CA ASP A 122 -0.33 7.02 7.03
C ASP A 122 0.85 7.92 6.66
N VAL A 123 1.58 7.57 5.60
CA VAL A 123 2.71 8.37 5.13
C VAL A 123 2.28 9.81 4.84
N THR A 124 1.11 10.00 4.23
CA THR A 124 0.61 11.33 3.90
C THR A 124 0.26 12.17 5.13
N GLU A 125 -0.28 11.55 6.18
CA GLU A 125 -0.56 12.20 7.45
C GLU A 125 0.75 12.57 8.18
N PHE A 126 1.72 11.64 8.19
CA PHE A 126 3.04 11.86 8.76
C PHE A 126 3.77 13.03 8.08
N ASP A 127 3.75 13.06 6.75
CA ASP A 127 4.40 14.12 5.97
C ASP A 127 3.72 15.48 6.20
N SER A 128 2.38 15.52 6.25
CA SER A 128 1.63 16.75 6.50
C SER A 128 1.91 17.34 7.90
N GLU A 129 2.04 16.49 8.93
CA GLU A 129 2.42 16.94 10.27
C GLU A 129 3.86 17.48 10.31
N ASN A 130 4.79 16.80 9.64
CA ASN A 130 6.16 17.28 9.55
C ASN A 130 6.26 18.60 8.75
N GLU A 131 5.51 18.77 7.68
CA GLU A 131 5.42 20.04 6.94
C GLU A 131 4.86 21.16 7.81
N ARG A 132 3.87 20.86 8.66
CA ARG A 132 3.31 21.84 9.60
C ARG A 132 4.36 22.31 10.62
N ILE A 133 5.14 21.39 11.18
CA ILE A 133 6.23 21.75 12.11
C ILE A 133 7.35 22.47 11.38
N GLN A 134 7.71 22.06 10.17
CA GLN A 134 8.73 22.71 9.36
C GLN A 134 8.35 24.18 9.07
N ALA A 135 7.10 24.44 8.70
CA ALA A 135 6.61 25.81 8.49
C ALA A 135 6.71 26.69 9.75
N ARG A 136 6.54 26.12 10.95
CA ARG A 136 6.74 26.83 12.22
C ARG A 136 8.21 27.11 12.50
N ILE A 137 9.10 26.17 12.18
CA ILE A 137 10.56 26.36 12.27
C ILE A 137 10.98 27.49 11.33
N ASP A 138 10.48 27.50 10.10
CA ASP A 138 10.79 28.55 9.11
C ASP A 138 10.23 29.93 9.52
N ALA A 139 9.15 29.94 10.32
CA ALA A 139 8.59 31.17 10.89
C ALA A 139 9.40 31.74 12.09
N GLY A 140 10.42 31.00 12.56
CA GLY A 140 11.35 31.48 13.60
C GLY A 140 11.32 30.73 14.94
N GLU A 141 10.55 29.63 15.04
CA GLU A 141 10.54 28.75 16.20
C GLU A 141 11.65 27.69 16.08
N THR A 142 12.87 28.01 16.58
CA THR A 142 14.08 27.18 16.31
C THR A 142 14.27 25.98 17.24
N GLU A 143 13.43 25.78 18.24
CA GLU A 143 13.57 24.68 19.22
C GLU A 143 12.76 23.43 18.87
N LEU A 144 11.96 23.45 17.78
CA LEU A 144 11.09 22.36 17.41
C LEU A 144 11.83 21.22 16.68
N LYS A 145 11.43 19.97 16.98
CA LYS A 145 11.95 18.76 16.36
C LYS A 145 10.91 18.11 15.46
N LEU A 146 11.32 17.69 14.28
CA LEU A 146 10.51 16.89 13.36
C LEU A 146 10.36 15.46 13.89
N ALA A 147 9.23 14.83 13.56
CA ALA A 147 9.05 13.42 13.84
C ALA A 147 9.91 12.55 12.92
N THR A 148 10.37 11.42 13.45
CA THR A 148 11.09 10.40 12.69
C THR A 148 10.26 9.13 12.57
N SER A 149 10.33 8.46 11.41
CA SER A 149 9.58 7.25 11.17
C SER A 149 10.45 6.14 10.58
N SER A 150 9.98 4.92 10.75
CA SER A 150 10.53 3.72 10.10
C SER A 150 9.50 3.15 9.13
N PRO A 151 9.89 2.82 7.89
CA PRO A 151 8.99 2.17 6.95
C PRO A 151 8.55 0.80 7.45
N VAL A 152 7.29 0.45 7.21
CA VAL A 152 6.73 -0.84 7.64
C VAL A 152 6.03 -1.51 6.48
N LEU A 153 6.36 -2.76 6.23
CA LEU A 153 5.65 -3.60 5.28
C LEU A 153 4.57 -4.41 6.02
N LEU A 154 3.31 -4.12 5.71
CA LEU A 154 2.15 -4.82 6.25
C LEU A 154 1.72 -5.96 5.34
N GLY A 155 1.27 -7.07 5.93
CA GLY A 155 0.57 -8.10 5.16
C GLY A 155 -0.77 -7.57 4.60
N ILE A 156 -1.25 -8.14 3.50
CA ILE A 156 -2.47 -7.70 2.77
C ILE A 156 -3.67 -7.54 3.71
N THR A 157 -3.93 -8.54 4.55
CA THR A 157 -5.05 -8.51 5.50
C THR A 157 -4.93 -7.36 6.49
N LYS A 158 -3.73 -7.16 7.07
CA LYS A 158 -3.50 -6.10 8.05
C LYS A 158 -3.57 -4.72 7.41
N ALA A 159 -3.03 -4.56 6.21
CA ALA A 159 -3.14 -3.33 5.44
C ALA A 159 -4.60 -2.97 5.13
N SER A 160 -5.46 -3.97 4.84
CA SER A 160 -6.88 -3.76 4.55
C SER A 160 -7.72 -3.38 5.79
N ILE A 161 -7.29 -3.79 6.99
CA ILE A 161 -7.97 -3.44 8.26
C ILE A 161 -7.52 -2.07 8.77
N LEU A 162 -6.25 -1.72 8.59
CA LEU A 162 -5.66 -0.45 9.03
C LEU A 162 -5.90 0.72 8.05
N THR A 163 -7.01 0.70 7.33
CA THR A 163 -7.44 1.81 6.47
C THR A 163 -8.03 2.95 7.30
N GLU A 164 -8.07 4.16 6.74
CA GLU A 164 -8.70 5.32 7.40
C GLU A 164 -10.19 5.12 7.59
N SER A 165 -10.86 4.57 6.55
CA SER A 165 -12.28 4.28 6.61
C SER A 165 -12.58 3.05 7.48
N TRP A 166 -13.19 3.29 8.62
CA TRP A 166 -13.63 2.21 9.50
C TRP A 166 -14.81 1.41 8.92
N LEU A 167 -15.67 2.02 8.08
CA LEU A 167 -16.72 1.33 7.34
C LEU A 167 -16.15 0.30 6.37
N SER A 168 -15.15 0.69 5.61
CA SER A 168 -14.44 -0.21 4.68
C SER A 168 -13.78 -1.37 5.42
N ALA A 169 -13.09 -1.09 6.51
CA ALA A 169 -12.45 -2.11 7.35
C ALA A 169 -13.47 -3.08 7.98
N ALA A 170 -14.57 -2.57 8.56
CA ALA A 170 -15.62 -3.35 9.18
C ALA A 170 -16.32 -4.29 8.19
N SER A 171 -16.45 -3.88 6.94
CA SER A 171 -17.07 -4.72 5.90
C SER A 171 -16.17 -5.84 5.39
N PHE A 172 -14.88 -5.83 5.72
CA PHE A 172 -13.92 -6.83 5.28
C PHE A 172 -13.76 -7.98 6.28
N GLN A 173 -13.27 -7.70 7.47
CA GLN A 173 -13.06 -8.69 8.55
C GLN A 173 -13.13 -8.01 9.92
N GLU A 174 -13.25 -8.83 10.98
CA GLU A 174 -13.23 -8.37 12.37
C GLU A 174 -14.26 -7.23 12.67
N THR A 175 -15.45 -7.31 12.09
CA THR A 175 -16.47 -6.26 12.14
C THR A 175 -16.69 -5.72 13.55
N THR A 176 -16.90 -6.61 14.53
CA THR A 176 -17.16 -6.21 15.92
C THR A 176 -16.02 -5.43 16.53
N LYS A 177 -14.77 -5.87 16.30
CA LYS A 177 -13.58 -5.20 16.83
C LYS A 177 -13.39 -3.83 16.22
N VAL A 178 -13.52 -3.72 14.90
CA VAL A 178 -13.37 -2.45 14.17
C VAL A 178 -14.44 -1.44 14.59
N LEU A 179 -15.72 -1.88 14.69
CA LEU A 179 -16.82 -1.01 15.14
C LEU A 179 -16.64 -0.56 16.60
N THR A 180 -16.21 -1.46 17.47
CA THR A 180 -15.96 -1.13 18.88
C THR A 180 -14.82 -0.10 19.00
N GLU A 181 -13.72 -0.31 18.27
CA GLU A 181 -12.59 0.62 18.27
C GLU A 181 -12.96 1.99 17.69
N ALA A 182 -13.73 2.01 16.61
CA ALA A 182 -14.23 3.24 15.99
C ALA A 182 -15.15 4.01 16.96
N ALA A 183 -16.05 3.30 17.66
CA ALA A 183 -16.94 3.91 18.63
C ALA A 183 -16.19 4.47 19.85
N ILE A 184 -15.23 3.73 20.40
CA ILE A 184 -14.42 4.18 21.55
C ILE A 184 -13.60 5.42 21.20
N ARG A 185 -13.03 5.45 19.99
CA ARG A 185 -12.18 6.57 19.54
C ARG A 185 -12.98 7.73 18.94
N GLY A 186 -14.28 7.59 18.76
CA GLY A 186 -15.11 8.59 18.09
C GLY A 186 -14.69 8.88 16.65
N LYS A 187 -14.21 7.84 15.91
CA LYS A 187 -13.74 8.02 14.55
C LYS A 187 -14.84 8.47 13.60
N VAL A 188 -14.54 9.48 12.80
CA VAL A 188 -15.38 9.97 11.71
C VAL A 188 -14.88 9.37 10.39
N ASP A 189 -15.80 8.85 9.57
CA ASP A 189 -15.49 8.37 8.22
C ASP A 189 -15.85 9.46 7.22
N HIS A 190 -14.86 9.93 6.47
CA HIS A 190 -15.03 11.02 5.50
C HIS A 190 -15.65 10.57 4.17
N LEU A 191 -15.91 9.26 4.00
CA LEU A 191 -16.51 8.68 2.80
C LEU A 191 -15.76 8.99 1.50
N LEU A 192 -14.43 9.00 1.55
CA LEU A 192 -13.57 9.32 0.41
C LEU A 192 -13.42 8.16 -0.57
N GLY A 193 -13.57 6.92 -0.11
CA GLY A 193 -13.41 5.72 -0.94
C GLY A 193 -14.69 5.32 -1.66
N LEU A 194 -14.58 4.29 -2.50
CA LEU A 194 -15.72 3.76 -3.24
C LEU A 194 -16.62 2.89 -2.36
N LYS A 195 -16.02 2.04 -1.53
CA LYS A 195 -16.69 1.00 -0.76
C LYS A 195 -17.64 1.58 0.29
N GLU A 196 -17.22 2.60 1.02
CA GLU A 196 -18.00 3.31 2.03
C GLU A 196 -19.26 3.94 1.42
N ASN A 197 -19.11 4.60 0.27
CA ASN A 197 -20.22 5.23 -0.42
C ASN A 197 -21.22 4.19 -0.95
N VAL A 198 -20.73 3.07 -1.46
CA VAL A 198 -21.61 1.96 -1.91
C VAL A 198 -22.39 1.36 -0.74
N ILE A 199 -21.76 1.17 0.44
CA ILE A 199 -22.41 0.62 1.63
C ILE A 199 -23.57 1.52 2.10
N ILE A 200 -23.35 2.86 2.06
CA ILE A 200 -24.35 3.84 2.49
C ILE A 200 -25.42 4.10 1.42
N GLY A 201 -25.16 3.69 0.16
CA GLY A 201 -26.05 3.94 -0.97
C GLY A 201 -25.91 5.35 -1.57
N LYS A 202 -24.77 6.00 -1.38
CA LYS A 202 -24.43 7.26 -2.05
C LYS A 202 -23.72 7.01 -3.38
N LEU A 203 -23.74 8.01 -4.24
CA LEU A 203 -22.92 7.98 -5.47
C LEU A 203 -21.44 7.89 -5.10
N ILE A 204 -20.72 7.04 -5.81
CA ILE A 204 -19.27 6.91 -5.63
C ILE A 204 -18.56 8.18 -6.10
N PRO A 205 -17.44 8.58 -5.50
CA PRO A 205 -16.68 9.76 -5.91
C PRO A 205 -15.86 9.49 -7.19
N ALA A 206 -16.53 8.98 -8.23
CA ALA A 206 -15.98 8.67 -9.54
C ALA A 206 -17.07 8.77 -10.60
N GLY A 207 -16.71 9.13 -11.83
CA GLY A 207 -17.67 9.29 -12.91
C GLY A 207 -18.70 10.38 -12.59
N THR A 208 -19.98 10.09 -12.78
CA THR A 208 -21.10 11.01 -12.54
C THR A 208 -21.30 11.42 -11.07
N GLY A 209 -20.65 10.72 -10.13
CA GLY A 209 -20.65 11.06 -8.70
C GLY A 209 -19.62 12.10 -8.30
N MET A 210 -18.73 12.51 -9.20
CA MET A 210 -17.74 13.54 -8.93
C MET A 210 -18.42 14.92 -8.77
N GLU A 211 -17.84 15.73 -7.91
CA GLU A 211 -18.39 17.05 -7.58
C GLU A 211 -18.49 17.99 -8.80
N CYS A 212 -17.57 17.86 -9.76
CA CYS A 212 -17.61 18.63 -10.99
C CYS A 212 -18.87 18.40 -11.81
N TYR A 213 -19.44 17.19 -11.80
CA TYR A 213 -20.69 16.88 -12.49
C TYR A 213 -21.95 17.29 -11.73
N ARG A 214 -21.87 17.51 -10.41
CA ARG A 214 -23.00 17.99 -9.60
C ARG A 214 -23.28 19.48 -9.79
N LYS A 215 -22.29 20.22 -10.28
CA LYS A 215 -22.36 21.67 -10.52
C LYS A 215 -22.71 22.01 -11.97
N VAL A 216 -22.96 20.99 -12.81
CA VAL A 216 -23.37 21.20 -14.19
C VAL A 216 -24.86 21.49 -14.22
N GLU A 217 -25.22 22.70 -14.59
CA GLU A 217 -26.58 23.08 -14.94
C GLU A 217 -26.79 22.76 -16.42
N VAL A 218 -27.83 21.99 -16.69
CA VAL A 218 -28.21 21.66 -18.07
C VAL A 218 -29.17 22.77 -18.54
N GLU A 219 -28.73 23.64 -19.40
CA GLU A 219 -29.57 24.54 -20.13
C GLU A 219 -30.15 23.81 -21.34
N ALA A 220 -31.45 23.70 -21.41
CA ALA A 220 -32.09 23.15 -22.59
C ALA A 220 -31.99 24.15 -23.73
N ASP A 221 -31.40 23.77 -24.83
CA ASP A 221 -31.42 24.55 -26.07
C ASP A 221 -32.85 24.46 -26.65
N GLU A 222 -33.64 25.52 -26.48
CA GLU A 222 -35.03 25.57 -26.92
C GLU A 222 -35.15 25.24 -28.43
N GLY A 223 -34.19 25.68 -29.25
CA GLY A 223 -34.16 25.32 -30.68
C GLY A 223 -33.89 23.85 -30.98
N ALA A 224 -33.15 23.16 -30.11
CA ALA A 224 -32.92 21.70 -30.26
C ALA A 224 -34.15 20.89 -29.82
N ILE A 225 -34.92 21.39 -28.87
CA ILE A 225 -36.18 20.77 -28.43
C ILE A 225 -37.24 20.89 -29.51
N GLU A 226 -37.42 22.11 -30.09
CA GLU A 226 -38.36 22.33 -31.19
C GLU A 226 -38.01 21.47 -32.42
N ALA A 227 -36.73 21.35 -32.77
CA ALA A 227 -36.29 20.51 -33.89
C ALA A 227 -36.53 18.99 -33.62
N HIS A 228 -36.46 18.56 -32.38
CA HIS A 228 -36.76 17.15 -32.01
C HIS A 228 -38.26 16.89 -32.06
N GLU A 229 -39.08 17.80 -31.55
CA GLU A 229 -40.55 17.72 -31.63
C GLU A 229 -41.05 17.74 -33.07
N GLU A 230 -40.47 18.61 -33.93
CA GLU A 230 -40.79 18.64 -35.38
C GLU A 230 -40.42 17.29 -36.07
N ALA A 231 -39.26 16.74 -35.73
CA ALA A 231 -38.83 15.44 -36.30
C ALA A 231 -39.70 14.27 -35.84
N GLU A 232 -40.14 14.24 -34.60
CA GLU A 232 -41.07 13.22 -34.08
C GLU A 232 -42.47 13.34 -34.78
N LEU A 233 -42.95 14.58 -35.02
CA LEU A 233 -44.21 14.81 -35.71
C LEU A 233 -44.12 14.40 -37.18
N GLU A 234 -42.99 14.62 -37.84
CA GLU A 234 -42.80 14.15 -39.24
C GLU A 234 -42.71 12.64 -39.32
N GLU A 235 -42.09 11.94 -38.36
CA GLU A 235 -42.07 10.47 -38.30
C GLU A 235 -43.46 9.89 -38.04
N GLU A 236 -44.23 10.47 -37.13
CA GLU A 236 -45.61 10.03 -36.83
C GLU A 236 -46.54 10.22 -38.06
N GLN A 237 -46.39 11.31 -38.80
CA GLN A 237 -47.12 11.56 -40.01
C GLN A 237 -46.75 10.57 -41.15
N ALA A 238 -45.45 10.23 -41.25
CA ALA A 238 -44.96 9.28 -42.22
C ALA A 238 -45.41 7.82 -41.93
N GLU A 239 -45.53 7.48 -40.64
CA GLU A 239 -46.09 6.19 -40.23
C GLU A 239 -47.59 6.09 -40.47
N ASP A 240 -48.35 7.17 -40.22
CA ASP A 240 -49.81 7.22 -40.51
C ASP A 240 -50.13 7.17 -42.01
N GLU A 241 -49.32 7.77 -42.88
CA GLU A 241 -49.44 7.67 -44.32
C GLU A 241 -49.11 6.23 -44.84
N ALA A 242 -48.14 5.55 -44.19
CA ALA A 242 -47.76 4.20 -44.59
C ALA A 242 -48.75 3.13 -44.14
N VAL A 243 -49.60 3.40 -43.15
CA VAL A 243 -50.67 2.48 -42.67
C VAL A 243 -51.98 2.66 -43.42
N GLY A 244 -52.12 3.75 -44.21
CA GLY A 244 -53.34 4.12 -44.95
C GLY A 244 -53.41 3.63 -46.38
N GLU A 245 -52.38 2.91 -46.90
CA GLU A 245 -52.41 2.21 -48.20
C GLU A 245 -52.53 0.66 -47.95
#